data_2b53bf9065f177ca1d65d366f830821c
#
_entry.id   2b53bf9065f177ca1d65d366f830821c
#
_cell.length_a   1.000
_cell.length_b   1.000
_cell.length_c   1.000
_cell.angle_alpha   90.00
_cell.angle_beta   90.00
_cell.angle_gamma   90.00
#
_symmetry.space_group_name_H-M   'P 1'
#
loop_
_entity.id
_entity.type
_entity.pdbx_description
1 polymer ?
#
loop_
_entity_poly.entity_id
_entity_poly.type
_entity_poly.pdbx_seq_one_letter_code
_entity_poly.pdbx_strand_id
1 'polypeptide(L)'
;SADTQIMPVNGSREALCSFAQTVIDPNANRPAVVCPNPFYQIYEGAALLAGATPYFINTLPENHFALDFSQLSDEVWARTQLIYVCSPNNPTGGVMKLDVWRELFALSDRYGFVIAADECYSEIYFDENNPPLGALDAAQQLGRAGFPRLVVFNSLSKRSNVPGLRSGFVAGDAALLEKFLLYRTYH
;
A
#
# COMPACT_ATOMS: atom_id res chain seq x y z
N SER A 1 15.83 10.20 -4.79
CA SER A 1 15.86 11.66 -4.64
C SER A 1 14.51 12.19 -4.19
N ALA A 2 14.49 13.16 -3.27
CA ALA A 2 13.25 13.78 -2.83
C ALA A 2 12.46 14.41 -3.99
N ASP A 3 13.16 14.94 -4.99
CA ASP A 3 12.52 15.61 -6.13
C ASP A 3 11.67 14.69 -7.03
N THR A 4 11.96 13.40 -7.03
CA THR A 4 11.28 12.43 -7.92
C THR A 4 10.55 11.32 -7.17
N GLN A 5 10.76 11.21 -5.85
CA GLN A 5 10.27 10.10 -5.05
C GLN A 5 9.33 10.52 -3.91
N ILE A 6 8.95 11.78 -3.87
CA ILE A 6 7.96 12.30 -2.91
C ILE A 6 7.03 13.26 -3.62
N MET A 7 5.73 13.15 -3.34
CA MET A 7 4.71 14.02 -3.92
C MET A 7 3.63 14.35 -2.87
N PRO A 8 3.24 15.64 -2.69
CA PRO A 8 2.13 16.00 -1.83
C PRO A 8 0.78 15.54 -2.42
N VAL A 9 -0.16 15.21 -1.54
CA VAL A 9 -1.52 14.79 -1.93
C VAL A 9 -2.58 15.46 -1.05
N ASN A 10 -3.80 15.57 -1.58
CA ASN A 10 -4.95 16.15 -0.90
C ASN A 10 -5.68 15.10 -0.01
N GLY A 11 -4.90 14.42 0.85
CA GLY A 11 -5.36 13.33 1.69
C GLY A 11 -5.05 11.95 1.10
N SER A 12 -4.77 11.00 1.99
CA SER A 12 -4.39 9.63 1.59
C SER A 12 -5.58 8.83 1.02
N ARG A 13 -6.82 9.10 1.45
CA ARG A 13 -8.01 8.43 0.91
C ARG A 13 -8.13 8.64 -0.60
N GLU A 14 -8.09 9.89 -1.02
CA GLU A 14 -8.19 10.31 -2.41
C GLU A 14 -7.00 9.78 -3.21
N ALA A 15 -5.80 9.83 -2.61
CA ALA A 15 -4.58 9.32 -3.23
C ALA A 15 -4.62 7.80 -3.44
N LEU A 16 -5.03 7.01 -2.43
CA LEU A 16 -5.17 5.55 -2.53
C LEU A 16 -6.17 5.15 -3.63
N CYS A 17 -7.30 5.86 -3.72
CA CYS A 17 -8.30 5.60 -4.74
C CYS A 17 -7.79 5.91 -6.15
N SER A 18 -7.23 7.10 -6.36
CA SER A 18 -6.73 7.53 -7.67
C SER A 18 -5.47 6.77 -8.10
N PHE A 19 -4.67 6.29 -7.15
CA PHE A 19 -3.50 5.48 -7.45
C PHE A 19 -3.88 4.13 -8.08
N ALA A 20 -4.93 3.47 -7.62
CA ALA A 20 -5.44 2.25 -8.26
C ALA A 20 -5.77 2.49 -9.74
N GLN A 21 -6.45 3.61 -10.04
CA GLN A 21 -6.79 3.97 -11.43
C GLN A 21 -5.55 4.30 -12.29
N THR A 22 -4.43 4.66 -11.65
CA THR A 22 -3.16 4.91 -12.33
C THR A 22 -2.42 3.64 -12.71
N VAL A 23 -2.47 2.61 -11.85
CA VAL A 23 -1.62 1.42 -11.99
C VAL A 23 -2.34 0.22 -12.57
N ILE A 24 -3.68 0.17 -12.51
CA ILE A 24 -4.46 -0.95 -13.02
C ILE A 24 -4.75 -0.77 -14.50
N ASP A 25 -4.43 -1.80 -15.29
CA ASP A 25 -4.90 -1.93 -16.66
C ASP A 25 -6.23 -2.72 -16.67
N PRO A 26 -7.38 -2.05 -16.88
CA PRO A 26 -8.68 -2.71 -16.89
C PRO A 26 -8.89 -3.64 -18.09
N ASN A 27 -8.04 -3.54 -19.13
CA ASN A 27 -8.10 -4.40 -20.33
C ASN A 27 -7.30 -5.69 -20.16
N ALA A 28 -6.52 -5.82 -19.09
CA ALA A 28 -5.83 -7.05 -18.78
C ALA A 28 -6.83 -8.20 -18.50
N ASN A 29 -6.37 -9.43 -18.67
CA ASN A 29 -7.22 -10.59 -18.43
C ASN A 29 -7.55 -10.76 -16.93
N ARG A 30 -8.75 -10.30 -16.53
CA ARG A 30 -9.27 -10.39 -15.17
C ARG A 30 -8.31 -9.78 -14.13
N PRO A 31 -7.98 -8.48 -14.22
CA PRO A 31 -7.04 -7.84 -13.30
C PRO A 31 -7.50 -8.01 -11.85
N ALA A 32 -6.56 -8.24 -10.95
CA ALA A 32 -6.83 -8.46 -9.53
C ALA A 32 -6.15 -7.39 -8.66
N VAL A 33 -6.82 -7.03 -7.57
CA VAL A 33 -6.27 -6.26 -6.46
C VAL A 33 -6.40 -7.06 -5.18
N VAL A 34 -5.31 -7.16 -4.43
CA VAL A 34 -5.31 -7.87 -3.15
C VAL A 34 -5.47 -6.88 -2.00
N CYS A 35 -6.34 -7.21 -1.05
CA CYS A 35 -6.59 -6.42 0.16
C CYS A 35 -6.46 -7.29 1.40
N PRO A 36 -5.91 -6.80 2.53
CA PRO A 36 -6.07 -7.47 3.82
C PRO A 36 -7.54 -7.46 4.23
N ASN A 37 -7.98 -8.41 5.06
CA ASN A 37 -9.32 -8.41 5.63
C ASN A 37 -9.23 -8.75 7.13
N PRO A 38 -9.73 -7.87 8.04
CA PRO A 38 -10.49 -6.63 7.80
C PRO A 38 -9.64 -5.50 7.22
N PHE A 39 -10.29 -4.57 6.51
CA PHE A 39 -9.62 -3.51 5.75
C PHE A 39 -10.37 -2.17 5.78
N TYR A 40 -9.70 -1.13 5.36
CA TYR A 40 -10.33 0.15 5.07
C TYR A 40 -11.07 0.08 3.74
N GLN A 41 -12.38 0.34 3.73
CA GLN A 41 -13.27 0.13 2.57
C GLN A 41 -12.82 0.79 1.26
N ILE A 42 -11.93 1.78 1.32
CA ILE A 42 -11.45 2.46 0.12
C ILE A 42 -10.66 1.51 -0.81
N TYR A 43 -10.00 0.47 -0.27
CA TYR A 43 -9.20 -0.45 -1.08
C TYR A 43 -10.07 -1.27 -2.03
N GLU A 44 -11.19 -1.82 -1.52
CA GLU A 44 -12.15 -2.53 -2.35
C GLU A 44 -12.82 -1.59 -3.36
N GLY A 45 -13.28 -0.43 -2.90
CA GLY A 45 -13.90 0.57 -3.77
C GLY A 45 -12.97 1.02 -4.89
N ALA A 46 -11.69 1.25 -4.57
CA ALA A 46 -10.67 1.63 -5.56
C ALA A 46 -10.43 0.51 -6.59
N ALA A 47 -10.38 -0.75 -6.15
CA ALA A 47 -10.25 -1.90 -7.05
C ALA A 47 -11.41 -2.00 -8.03
N LEU A 48 -12.64 -1.93 -7.54
CA LEU A 48 -13.86 -2.01 -8.35
C LEU A 48 -13.97 -0.85 -9.35
N LEU A 49 -13.69 0.38 -8.90
CA LEU A 49 -13.72 1.57 -9.77
C LEU A 49 -12.62 1.55 -10.84
N ALA A 50 -11.50 0.88 -10.57
CA ALA A 50 -10.42 0.68 -11.55
C ALA A 50 -10.66 -0.51 -12.49
N GLY A 51 -11.78 -1.23 -12.37
CA GLY A 51 -12.12 -2.38 -13.21
C GLY A 51 -11.43 -3.70 -12.81
N ALA A 52 -10.91 -3.79 -11.59
CA ALA A 52 -10.27 -5.00 -11.08
C ALA A 52 -11.17 -5.77 -10.12
N THR A 53 -10.90 -7.06 -9.97
CA THR A 53 -11.55 -7.92 -8.98
C THR A 53 -10.77 -7.87 -7.66
N PRO A 54 -11.39 -7.49 -6.53
CA PRO A 54 -10.75 -7.56 -5.22
C PRO A 54 -10.65 -9.00 -4.74
N TYR A 55 -9.48 -9.37 -4.19
CA TYR A 55 -9.21 -10.62 -3.47
C TYR A 55 -8.74 -10.28 -2.06
N PHE A 56 -9.08 -11.14 -1.10
CA PHE A 56 -8.87 -10.85 0.30
C PHE A 56 -7.94 -11.86 0.96
N ILE A 57 -7.01 -11.35 1.78
CA ILE A 57 -6.20 -12.14 2.71
C ILE A 57 -6.80 -11.94 4.11
N ASN A 58 -7.42 -12.98 4.66
CA ASN A 58 -8.02 -12.90 5.99
C ASN A 58 -6.94 -12.91 7.06
N THR A 59 -6.93 -11.88 7.89
CA THR A 59 -6.07 -11.81 9.06
C THR A 59 -6.89 -12.18 10.30
N LEU A 60 -6.36 -13.10 11.11
CA LEU A 60 -7.09 -13.71 12.20
C LEU A 60 -6.41 -13.43 13.55
N PRO A 61 -7.17 -13.36 14.67
CA PRO A 61 -6.60 -13.15 16.00
C PRO A 61 -5.57 -14.22 16.40
N GLU A 62 -5.76 -15.46 15.94
CA GLU A 62 -4.91 -16.61 16.26
C GLU A 62 -3.47 -16.45 15.76
N ASN A 63 -3.28 -15.69 14.69
CA ASN A 63 -1.97 -15.34 14.13
C ASN A 63 -1.59 -13.87 14.36
N HIS A 64 -2.18 -13.23 15.38
CA HIS A 64 -1.96 -11.82 15.69
C HIS A 64 -2.25 -10.87 14.51
N PHE A 65 -3.23 -11.22 13.68
CA PHE A 65 -3.61 -10.48 12.47
C PHE A 65 -2.47 -10.31 11.45
N ALA A 66 -1.50 -11.22 11.44
CA ALA A 66 -0.46 -11.25 10.43
C ALA A 66 -1.02 -11.61 9.05
N LEU A 67 -0.42 -11.05 8.01
CA LEU A 67 -0.73 -11.41 6.62
C LEU A 67 -0.12 -12.79 6.30
N ASP A 68 -0.95 -13.66 5.77
CA ASP A 68 -0.56 -14.99 5.26
C ASP A 68 -0.83 -15.03 3.75
N PHE A 69 0.22 -14.85 2.97
CA PHE A 69 0.13 -14.78 1.52
C PHE A 69 -0.16 -16.15 0.86
N SER A 70 -0.02 -17.24 1.60
CA SER A 70 -0.35 -18.60 1.12
C SER A 70 -1.84 -18.83 0.90
N GLN A 71 -2.71 -17.96 1.42
CA GLN A 71 -4.16 -18.01 1.21
C GLN A 71 -4.58 -17.79 -0.26
N LEU A 72 -3.71 -17.21 -1.08
CA LEU A 72 -4.00 -16.94 -2.49
C LEU A 72 -3.20 -17.87 -3.40
N SER A 73 -3.87 -18.38 -4.42
CA SER A 73 -3.24 -19.26 -5.41
C SER A 73 -2.30 -18.49 -6.36
N ASP A 74 -1.35 -19.19 -6.96
CA ASP A 74 -0.47 -18.66 -8.01
C ASP A 74 -1.27 -18.03 -9.17
N GLU A 75 -2.47 -18.55 -9.49
CA GLU A 75 -3.35 -17.99 -10.51
C GLU A 75 -3.83 -16.57 -10.15
N VAL A 76 -4.17 -16.34 -8.88
CA VAL A 76 -4.58 -15.01 -8.40
C VAL A 76 -3.38 -14.07 -8.42
N TRP A 77 -2.24 -14.51 -7.90
CA TRP A 77 -1.01 -13.71 -7.90
C TRP A 77 -0.57 -13.30 -9.31
N ALA A 78 -0.67 -14.20 -10.28
CA ALA A 78 -0.31 -13.93 -11.67
C ALA A 78 -1.18 -12.84 -12.35
N ARG A 79 -2.38 -12.58 -11.81
CA ARG A 79 -3.30 -11.54 -12.30
C ARG A 79 -3.30 -10.30 -11.42
N THR A 80 -2.62 -10.35 -10.26
CA THR A 80 -2.55 -9.22 -9.33
C THR A 80 -1.73 -8.09 -9.93
N GLN A 81 -2.30 -6.90 -9.94
CA GLN A 81 -1.62 -5.68 -10.39
C GLN A 81 -1.30 -4.75 -9.23
N LEU A 82 -2.07 -4.84 -8.15
CA LEU A 82 -1.91 -4.00 -6.96
C LEU A 82 -2.24 -4.81 -5.71
N ILE A 83 -1.45 -4.64 -4.67
CA ILE A 83 -1.81 -5.01 -3.31
C ILE A 83 -1.84 -3.79 -2.41
N TYR A 84 -2.90 -3.64 -1.63
CA TYR A 84 -2.94 -2.72 -0.50
C TYR A 84 -2.47 -3.42 0.76
N VAL A 85 -1.62 -2.75 1.53
CA VAL A 85 -1.27 -3.16 2.90
C VAL A 85 -1.37 -1.94 3.81
N CYS A 86 -1.72 -2.15 5.07
CA CYS A 86 -1.80 -1.08 6.06
C CYS A 86 -0.97 -1.48 7.29
N SER A 87 0.02 -0.67 7.65
CA SER A 87 0.88 -0.95 8.79
C SER A 87 1.29 0.35 9.49
N PRO A 88 0.84 0.56 10.74
CA PRO A 88 -0.13 -0.23 11.54
C PRO A 88 -1.49 -0.36 10.88
N ASN A 89 -2.13 -1.53 11.01
CA ASN A 89 -3.36 -1.84 10.27
C ASN A 89 -4.61 -1.21 10.90
N ASN A 90 -5.49 -0.72 10.08
CA ASN A 90 -6.85 -0.36 10.45
C ASN A 90 -7.82 -1.51 10.03
N PRO A 91 -8.52 -2.19 10.97
CA PRO A 91 -8.76 -1.78 12.37
C PRO A 91 -7.92 -2.51 13.43
N THR A 92 -7.07 -3.47 13.07
CA THR A 92 -6.50 -4.44 14.01
C THR A 92 -5.31 -3.92 14.82
N GLY A 93 -4.65 -2.85 14.34
CA GLY A 93 -3.40 -2.34 14.92
C GLY A 93 -2.16 -3.20 14.63
N GLY A 94 -2.30 -4.27 13.86
CA GLY A 94 -1.19 -5.16 13.51
C GLY A 94 -0.09 -4.42 12.74
N VAL A 95 1.17 -4.71 13.07
CA VAL A 95 2.35 -4.13 12.44
C VAL A 95 3.09 -5.19 11.62
N MET A 96 3.40 -4.88 10.37
CA MET A 96 4.17 -5.78 9.52
C MET A 96 5.64 -5.80 9.95
N LYS A 97 6.15 -7.01 10.18
CA LYS A 97 7.57 -7.24 10.51
C LYS A 97 8.42 -7.37 9.24
N LEU A 98 9.74 -7.32 9.41
CA LEU A 98 10.69 -7.36 8.29
C LEU A 98 10.60 -8.65 7.46
N ASP A 99 10.30 -9.78 8.07
CA ASP A 99 10.09 -11.06 7.38
C ASP A 99 8.86 -11.05 6.47
N VAL A 100 7.75 -10.47 6.93
CA VAL A 100 6.53 -10.28 6.12
C VAL A 100 6.79 -9.34 4.93
N TRP A 101 7.52 -8.24 5.15
CA TRP A 101 7.95 -7.35 4.07
C TRP A 101 8.84 -8.08 3.04
N ARG A 102 9.77 -8.90 3.51
CA ARG A 102 10.65 -9.68 2.63
C ARG A 102 9.85 -10.62 1.73
N GLU A 103 8.88 -11.33 2.29
CA GLU A 103 8.00 -12.21 1.53
C GLU A 103 7.16 -11.43 0.52
N LEU A 104 6.54 -10.33 0.92
CA LEU A 104 5.74 -9.49 0.03
C LEU A 104 6.57 -8.91 -1.12
N PHE A 105 7.78 -8.46 -0.86
CA PHE A 105 8.69 -7.97 -1.90
C PHE A 105 9.10 -9.08 -2.87
N ALA A 106 9.36 -10.28 -2.36
CA ALA A 106 9.68 -11.42 -3.22
C ALA A 106 8.50 -11.80 -4.14
N LEU A 107 7.26 -11.76 -3.63
CA LEU A 107 6.06 -11.95 -4.44
C LEU A 107 5.88 -10.85 -5.48
N SER A 108 6.10 -9.59 -5.11
CA SER A 108 6.07 -8.46 -6.05
C SER A 108 7.13 -8.60 -7.15
N ASP A 109 8.33 -9.09 -6.81
CA ASP A 109 9.38 -9.33 -7.80
C ASP A 109 9.02 -10.47 -8.75
N ARG A 110 8.41 -11.53 -8.22
CA ARG A 110 7.99 -12.71 -9.01
C ARG A 110 6.83 -12.42 -9.96
N TYR A 111 5.81 -11.69 -9.49
CA TYR A 111 4.56 -11.49 -10.23
C TYR A 111 4.39 -10.10 -10.84
N GLY A 112 5.22 -9.13 -10.46
CA GLY A 112 5.26 -7.80 -11.07
C GLY A 112 4.22 -6.81 -10.54
N PHE A 113 3.46 -7.13 -9.48
CA PHE A 113 2.46 -6.23 -8.94
C PHE A 113 3.05 -5.09 -8.11
N VAL A 114 2.30 -4.01 -8.00
CA VAL A 114 2.63 -2.83 -7.20
C VAL A 114 2.15 -2.99 -5.76
N ILE A 115 2.91 -2.46 -4.82
CA ILE A 115 2.57 -2.42 -3.39
C ILE A 115 2.19 -0.98 -3.02
N ALA A 116 0.96 -0.78 -2.56
CA ALA A 116 0.48 0.47 -1.95
C ALA A 116 0.43 0.29 -0.43
N ALA A 117 1.39 0.87 0.27
CA ALA A 117 1.50 0.80 1.73
C ALA A 117 0.83 2.02 2.38
N ASP A 118 -0.32 1.80 3.02
CA ASP A 118 -1.01 2.82 3.81
C ASP A 118 -0.37 2.93 5.19
N GLU A 119 0.34 4.02 5.43
CA GLU A 119 1.05 4.30 6.68
C GLU A 119 0.43 5.44 7.48
N CYS A 120 -0.88 5.65 7.37
CA CYS A 120 -1.58 6.73 8.07
C CYS A 120 -1.42 6.69 9.60
N TYR A 121 -1.11 5.52 10.17
CA TYR A 121 -0.97 5.31 11.61
C TYR A 121 0.48 5.11 12.07
N SER A 122 1.47 5.33 11.22
CA SER A 122 2.90 5.09 11.50
C SER A 122 3.44 5.86 12.71
N GLU A 123 2.84 7.00 13.04
CA GLU A 123 3.22 7.85 14.19
C GLU A 123 2.34 7.60 15.44
N ILE A 124 1.47 6.57 15.44
CA ILE A 124 0.59 6.25 16.57
C ILE A 124 1.02 4.89 17.12
N TYR A 125 1.88 4.93 18.14
CA TYR A 125 2.42 3.76 18.83
C TYR A 125 2.68 4.07 20.30
N PHE A 126 2.88 3.06 21.13
CA PHE A 126 2.95 3.18 22.59
C PHE A 126 4.38 3.22 23.14
N ASP A 127 5.35 2.72 22.42
CA ASP A 127 6.74 2.61 22.86
C ASP A 127 7.66 3.38 21.90
N GLU A 128 8.19 4.51 22.36
CA GLU A 128 9.10 5.37 21.59
C GLU A 128 10.42 4.68 21.21
N ASN A 129 10.78 3.60 21.91
CA ASN A 129 11.98 2.81 21.57
C ASN A 129 11.71 1.72 20.54
N ASN A 130 10.43 1.51 20.16
CA ASN A 130 10.03 0.47 19.23
C ASN A 130 8.95 0.99 18.25
N PRO A 131 9.29 1.98 17.41
CA PRO A 131 8.35 2.49 16.41
C PRO A 131 7.99 1.42 15.38
N PRO A 132 6.81 1.50 14.75
CA PRO A 132 6.43 0.60 13.66
C PRO A 132 7.42 0.68 12.50
N LEU A 133 7.80 -0.49 11.95
CA LEU A 133 8.65 -0.54 10.77
C LEU A 133 7.88 -0.04 9.54
N GLY A 134 8.35 1.04 8.92
CA GLY A 134 7.82 1.56 7.67
C GLY A 134 8.25 0.74 6.44
N ALA A 135 7.45 0.79 5.38
CA ALA A 135 7.72 0.03 4.14
C ALA A 135 9.02 0.47 3.45
N LEU A 136 9.32 1.78 3.44
CA LEU A 136 10.57 2.29 2.86
C LEU A 136 11.79 1.85 3.68
N ASP A 137 11.70 1.85 5.00
CA ASP A 137 12.74 1.35 5.89
C ASP A 137 12.96 -0.15 5.69
N ALA A 138 11.89 -0.94 5.61
CA ALA A 138 11.98 -2.36 5.31
C ALA A 138 12.65 -2.61 3.96
N ALA A 139 12.27 -1.85 2.94
CA ALA A 139 12.89 -1.94 1.62
C ALA A 139 14.39 -1.60 1.66
N GLN A 140 14.77 -0.57 2.40
CA GLN A 140 16.17 -0.19 2.56
C GLN A 140 16.97 -1.26 3.30
N GLN A 141 16.45 -1.80 4.40
CA GLN A 141 17.09 -2.90 5.15
C GLN A 141 17.26 -4.16 4.30
N LEU A 142 16.39 -4.39 3.34
CA LEU A 142 16.42 -5.51 2.41
C LEU A 142 17.19 -5.21 1.10
N GLY A 143 17.87 -4.06 1.03
CA GLY A 143 18.72 -3.69 -0.11
C GLY A 143 17.96 -3.30 -1.39
N ARG A 144 16.68 -2.92 -1.29
CA ARG A 144 15.83 -2.54 -2.42
C ARG A 144 16.01 -1.06 -2.78
N ALA A 145 17.15 -0.73 -3.39
CA ALA A 145 17.44 0.63 -3.82
C ALA A 145 16.40 1.14 -4.83
N GLY A 146 15.96 2.40 -4.66
CA GLY A 146 14.98 3.03 -5.54
C GLY A 146 13.53 2.60 -5.31
N PHE A 147 13.26 1.69 -4.37
CA PHE A 147 11.92 1.23 -3.95
C PHE A 147 11.06 0.66 -5.10
N PRO A 148 11.57 -0.26 -5.93
CA PRO A 148 10.85 -0.73 -7.11
C PRO A 148 9.46 -1.28 -6.74
N ARG A 149 8.43 -0.79 -7.45
CA ARG A 149 7.01 -1.17 -7.29
C ARG A 149 6.44 -0.92 -5.88
N LEU A 150 7.04 -0.05 -5.08
CA LEU A 150 6.55 0.31 -3.75
C LEU A 150 6.19 1.80 -3.71
N VAL A 151 4.97 2.11 -3.25
CA VAL A 151 4.55 3.47 -2.92
C VAL A 151 3.91 3.48 -1.54
N VAL A 152 4.38 4.35 -0.67
CA VAL A 152 3.80 4.58 0.66
C VAL A 152 2.88 5.79 0.62
N PHE A 153 1.82 5.73 1.42
CA PHE A 153 0.81 6.78 1.58
C PHE A 153 0.78 7.23 3.02
N ASN A 154 1.03 8.49 3.26
CA ASN A 154 1.02 9.08 4.60
C ASN A 154 0.05 10.25 4.67
N SER A 155 -0.44 10.57 5.87
CA SER A 155 -1.46 11.60 6.08
C SER A 155 -1.23 12.35 7.38
N LEU A 156 -1.51 13.65 7.38
CA LEU A 156 -1.58 14.46 8.60
C LEU A 156 -2.85 14.20 9.41
N SER A 157 -3.84 13.51 8.84
CA SER A 157 -5.14 13.31 9.45
C SER A 157 -5.06 12.64 10.84
N LYS A 158 -4.18 11.63 10.97
CA LYS A 158 -4.05 10.85 12.20
C LYS A 158 -2.84 11.31 13.01
N ARG A 159 -1.65 11.31 12.42
CA ARG A 159 -0.42 11.70 13.11
C ARG A 159 -0.48 13.10 13.75
N SER A 160 -1.17 14.05 13.10
CA SER A 160 -1.22 15.46 13.52
C SER A 160 -2.62 15.90 13.97
N ASN A 161 -3.58 14.96 14.04
CA ASN A 161 -4.97 15.21 14.45
C ASN A 161 -5.66 16.34 13.67
N VAL A 162 -5.38 16.46 12.38
CA VAL A 162 -5.93 17.51 11.50
C VAL A 162 -6.59 16.92 10.24
N PRO A 163 -7.60 16.03 10.40
CA PRO A 163 -8.21 15.34 9.26
C PRO A 163 -8.85 16.29 8.25
N GLY A 164 -9.32 17.45 8.70
CA GLY A 164 -9.96 18.46 7.85
C GLY A 164 -9.01 19.18 6.89
N LEU A 165 -7.70 19.20 7.15
CA LEU A 165 -6.72 19.84 6.27
C LEU A 165 -6.57 19.14 4.91
N ARG A 166 -7.02 17.90 4.77
CA ARG A 166 -6.87 17.10 3.54
C ARG A 166 -5.44 17.16 3.00
N SER A 167 -4.46 16.85 3.84
CA SER A 167 -3.03 16.92 3.51
C SER A 167 -2.32 15.62 3.84
N GLY A 168 -1.42 15.22 2.96
CA GLY A 168 -0.57 14.05 3.08
C GLY A 168 0.50 14.05 2.01
N PHE A 169 1.22 12.96 1.90
CA PHE A 169 2.19 12.73 0.84
C PHE A 169 2.23 11.26 0.43
N VAL A 170 2.75 11.02 -0.76
CA VAL A 170 3.14 9.69 -1.22
C VAL A 170 4.64 9.69 -1.51
N ALA A 171 5.29 8.54 -1.26
CA ALA A 171 6.71 8.39 -1.53
C ALA A 171 7.04 6.97 -1.98
N GLY A 172 8.08 6.80 -2.82
CA GLY A 172 8.51 5.47 -3.25
C GLY A 172 9.10 5.44 -4.67
N ASP A 173 8.63 4.51 -5.48
CA ASP A 173 9.08 4.30 -6.85
C ASP A 173 8.87 5.53 -7.73
N ALA A 174 9.98 6.11 -8.23
CA ALA A 174 9.94 7.34 -9.02
C ALA A 174 9.12 7.22 -10.31
N ALA A 175 9.18 6.07 -10.98
CA ALA A 175 8.44 5.87 -12.23
C ALA A 175 6.93 5.75 -11.99
N LEU A 176 6.52 5.15 -10.87
CA LEU A 176 5.11 5.12 -10.46
C LEU A 176 4.61 6.51 -10.05
N LEU A 177 5.43 7.27 -9.34
CA LEU A 177 5.06 8.64 -8.92
C LEU A 177 4.96 9.59 -10.11
N GLU A 178 5.80 9.47 -11.12
CA GLU A 178 5.69 10.23 -12.37
C GLU A 178 4.35 9.96 -13.08
N LYS A 179 3.97 8.68 -13.22
CA LYS A 179 2.67 8.30 -13.79
C LYS A 179 1.50 8.82 -12.94
N PHE A 180 1.62 8.74 -11.63
CA PHE A 180 0.60 9.21 -10.71
C PHE A 180 0.45 10.72 -10.75
N LEU A 181 1.54 11.47 -10.85
CA LEU A 181 1.52 12.92 -11.03
C LEU A 181 0.79 13.31 -12.33
N LEU A 182 1.10 12.63 -13.43
CA LEU A 182 0.43 12.84 -14.71
C LEU A 182 -1.08 12.60 -14.59
N TYR A 183 -1.50 11.49 -13.99
CA TYR A 183 -2.91 11.19 -13.74
C TYR A 183 -3.58 12.32 -12.93
N ARG A 184 -2.97 12.78 -11.85
CA ARG A 184 -3.50 13.83 -10.98
C ARG A 184 -3.54 15.21 -11.59
N THR A 185 -2.86 15.46 -12.69
CA THR A 185 -2.94 16.75 -13.41
C THR A 185 -4.34 17.02 -13.96
N TYR A 186 -5.13 15.97 -14.13
CA TYR A 186 -6.49 16.03 -14.70
C TYR A 186 -7.61 15.73 -13.69
N HIS A 187 -7.29 15.58 -12.41
CA HIS A 187 -8.25 15.22 -11.35
C HIS A 187 -8.19 16.12 -10.12
#